data_db21a0af8d3a1619554ec8390396f23a
#
_entry.id   db21a0af8d3a1619554ec8390396f23a
#
_cell.length_a   1.000
_cell.length_b   1.000
_cell.length_c   1.000
_cell.angle_alpha   90.00
_cell.angle_beta   90.00
_cell.angle_gamma   90.00
#
_symmetry.space_group_name_H-M   'P 1'
#
loop_
_entity.id
_entity.type
_entity.pdbx_description
1 polymer ?
#
loop_
_entity_poly.entity_id
_entity_poly.type
_entity_poly.pdbx_seq_one_letter_code
_entity_poly.pdbx_strand_id
1 'polypeptide(L)'
;MNDAIVKNLNFGEEAKVNVFKGIEKLTKAVSSTLGASGKCVLLENAVGNPVITKDGVTVANSIILRDPVENMGATLIKEAARKTVQEAGDGTTTATVLAHAILKEAYKLNINSRDLKNGINSAVDKVIKYLESIAVEVKGDMIDHVATISTNNDKKLGQIIGDAFRSVNETGVVMMEPTQLSKTEIEIVEGVQYDKGLKNSHFVTNKANKSAELDNPLVLLLESPITTIRQIQSVLEYVIKNNKPLLIIGDLDEPVISALAMNKVKGNIKINVIDGPTYGISKKDTLDDLSLLTGATIINEDLGDDTNLIQPNYLGTCIKSITTHSETILQVEEPSEDIKEIIKSIKEELKNDVGSHDVVKLEKRLARLAAKIAIVKVGANSDIELKEKTDRVEDAICATKAAIKEGIVPGGGIALLNAAKYIKAKSEGEQVLLDAIKAPFNVILENAGIVDYPELKRKGQGLNVVT
;
A
#
# COMPACT_ATOMS: atom_id res chain seq x y z
N MET A 1 -31.06 -4.41 27.11
CA MET A 1 -32.10 -4.32 26.05
C MET A 1 -31.38 -4.58 24.74
N ASN A 2 -31.75 -5.68 24.04
CA ASN A 2 -31.22 -5.90 22.70
C ASN A 2 -31.87 -4.84 21.80
N ASP A 3 -31.12 -3.82 21.41
CA ASP A 3 -31.49 -2.93 20.34
C ASP A 3 -31.50 -3.74 19.03
N ALA A 4 -32.63 -4.36 18.75
CA ALA A 4 -32.85 -5.02 17.46
C ALA A 4 -32.82 -3.94 16.38
N ILE A 5 -31.74 -3.87 15.61
CA ILE A 5 -31.64 -2.98 14.46
C ILE A 5 -32.72 -3.42 13.45
N VAL A 6 -33.76 -2.61 13.30
CA VAL A 6 -34.80 -2.82 12.30
C VAL A 6 -34.17 -2.67 10.91
N LYS A 7 -34.12 -3.77 10.16
CA LYS A 7 -33.59 -3.79 8.80
C LYS A 7 -34.70 -3.51 7.80
N ASN A 8 -34.47 -2.57 6.89
CA ASN A 8 -35.30 -2.37 5.72
C ASN A 8 -34.84 -3.34 4.63
N LEU A 9 -35.72 -4.25 4.21
CA LEU A 9 -35.41 -5.27 3.21
C LEU A 9 -35.95 -4.83 1.85
N ASN A 10 -35.07 -4.71 0.86
CA ASN A 10 -35.40 -4.36 -0.52
C ASN A 10 -35.05 -5.54 -1.43
N PHE A 11 -35.94 -5.89 -2.36
CA PHE A 11 -35.79 -7.05 -3.23
C PHE A 11 -36.08 -6.69 -4.69
N GLY A 12 -35.71 -7.59 -5.59
CA GLY A 12 -36.05 -7.56 -7.01
C GLY A 12 -35.33 -6.47 -7.80
N GLU A 13 -35.92 -6.08 -8.92
CA GLU A 13 -35.35 -5.14 -9.88
C GLU A 13 -35.21 -3.72 -9.32
N GLU A 14 -36.16 -3.28 -8.49
CA GLU A 14 -36.12 -1.95 -7.88
C GLU A 14 -34.89 -1.77 -6.98
N ALA A 15 -34.61 -2.79 -6.16
CA ALA A 15 -33.42 -2.78 -5.31
C ALA A 15 -32.13 -2.71 -6.15
N LYS A 16 -32.04 -3.50 -7.22
CA LYS A 16 -30.90 -3.49 -8.14
C LYS A 16 -30.71 -2.12 -8.80
N VAL A 17 -31.79 -1.53 -9.32
CA VAL A 17 -31.75 -0.21 -9.95
C VAL A 17 -31.25 0.86 -8.99
N ASN A 18 -31.71 0.86 -7.74
CA ASN A 18 -31.29 1.85 -6.76
C ASN A 18 -29.82 1.64 -6.32
N VAL A 19 -29.38 0.40 -6.14
CA VAL A 19 -27.95 0.10 -5.92
C VAL A 19 -27.11 0.62 -7.07
N PHE A 20 -27.52 0.36 -8.32
CA PHE A 20 -26.77 0.82 -9.50
C PHE A 20 -26.75 2.35 -9.63
N LYS A 21 -27.84 3.04 -9.31
CA LYS A 21 -27.85 4.52 -9.24
C LYS A 21 -26.82 5.06 -8.26
N GLY A 22 -26.65 4.41 -7.09
CA GLY A 22 -25.64 4.79 -6.12
C GLY A 22 -24.22 4.61 -6.65
N ILE A 23 -23.96 3.49 -7.33
CA ILE A 23 -22.70 3.22 -8.03
C ILE A 23 -22.43 4.30 -9.09
N GLU A 24 -23.41 4.63 -9.90
CA GLU A 24 -23.28 5.61 -10.98
C GLU A 24 -22.97 7.03 -10.44
N LYS A 25 -23.69 7.45 -9.38
CA LYS A 25 -23.45 8.76 -8.74
C LYS A 25 -22.03 8.88 -8.22
N LEU A 26 -21.52 7.86 -7.51
CA LEU A 26 -20.14 7.85 -7.02
C LEU A 26 -19.15 7.86 -8.19
N THR A 27 -19.34 6.96 -9.15
CA THR A 27 -18.42 6.83 -10.30
C THR A 27 -18.35 8.12 -11.09
N LYS A 28 -19.47 8.82 -11.32
CA LYS A 28 -19.49 10.08 -12.04
C LYS A 28 -18.65 11.17 -11.36
N ALA A 29 -18.69 11.23 -10.03
CA ALA A 29 -17.88 12.18 -9.28
C ALA A 29 -16.39 11.81 -9.35
N VAL A 30 -16.03 10.54 -9.08
CA VAL A 30 -14.64 10.07 -9.09
C VAL A 30 -14.05 10.09 -10.50
N SER A 31 -14.76 9.63 -11.52
CA SER A 31 -14.28 9.58 -12.90
C SER A 31 -13.96 10.95 -13.50
N SER A 32 -14.58 12.04 -12.98
CA SER A 32 -14.30 13.40 -13.44
C SER A 32 -12.84 13.85 -13.16
N THR A 33 -12.13 13.18 -12.26
CA THR A 33 -10.73 13.47 -11.92
C THR A 33 -9.74 12.73 -12.82
N LEU A 34 -10.19 11.77 -13.64
CA LEU A 34 -9.32 10.88 -14.41
C LEU A 34 -8.65 11.59 -15.60
N GLY A 35 -7.35 11.36 -15.72
CA GLY A 35 -6.55 11.77 -16.89
C GLY A 35 -6.01 13.19 -16.79
N ALA A 36 -5.25 13.60 -17.84
CA ALA A 36 -4.56 14.89 -17.89
C ALA A 36 -5.53 16.09 -17.83
N SER A 37 -6.73 15.93 -18.43
CA SER A 37 -7.83 16.92 -18.38
C SER A 37 -8.81 16.69 -17.24
N GLY A 38 -8.44 15.84 -16.26
CA GLY A 38 -9.23 15.59 -15.06
C GLY A 38 -9.46 16.89 -14.26
N LYS A 39 -10.67 17.04 -13.75
CA LYS A 39 -11.13 18.24 -13.04
C LYS A 39 -10.89 18.10 -11.53
N CYS A 40 -10.67 19.25 -10.87
CA CYS A 40 -10.75 19.29 -9.41
C CYS A 40 -12.21 19.15 -8.95
N VAL A 41 -12.41 18.46 -7.86
CA VAL A 41 -13.72 18.33 -7.20
C VAL A 41 -13.70 19.20 -5.94
N LEU A 42 -14.75 20.00 -5.75
CA LEU A 42 -14.96 20.77 -4.53
C LEU A 42 -15.82 19.95 -3.58
N LEU A 43 -15.31 19.70 -2.40
CA LEU A 43 -15.94 18.88 -1.36
C LEU A 43 -16.10 19.71 -0.09
N GLU A 44 -17.04 19.30 0.74
CA GLU A 44 -17.17 19.79 2.11
C GLU A 44 -16.59 18.76 3.08
N ASN A 45 -15.67 19.17 3.96
CA ASN A 45 -15.12 18.28 4.97
C ASN A 45 -16.11 18.09 6.14
N ALA A 46 -15.77 17.22 7.09
CA ALA A 46 -16.62 16.91 8.25
C ALA A 46 -16.92 18.12 9.17
N VAL A 47 -16.18 19.23 9.01
CA VAL A 47 -16.30 20.47 9.79
C VAL A 47 -17.04 21.55 8.99
N GLY A 48 -17.42 21.30 7.74
CA GLY A 48 -18.13 22.25 6.87
C GLY A 48 -17.22 23.14 6.03
N ASN A 49 -15.89 22.90 6.03
CA ASN A 49 -14.96 23.71 5.23
C ASN A 49 -14.82 23.14 3.80
N PRO A 50 -14.70 23.99 2.77
CA PRO A 50 -14.46 23.57 1.41
C PRO A 50 -13.06 22.97 1.25
N VAL A 51 -12.97 21.82 0.57
CA VAL A 51 -11.71 21.15 0.20
C VAL A 51 -11.73 20.93 -1.32
N ILE A 52 -10.66 21.35 -1.97
CA ILE A 52 -10.46 21.14 -3.40
C ILE A 52 -9.46 19.99 -3.57
N THR A 53 -9.85 18.95 -4.31
CA THR A 53 -8.99 17.80 -4.53
C THR A 53 -9.16 17.24 -5.95
N LYS A 54 -8.10 16.60 -6.45
CA LYS A 54 -8.14 15.71 -7.63
C LYS A 54 -8.02 14.24 -7.25
N ASP A 55 -7.69 13.96 -5.98
CA ASP A 55 -7.53 12.59 -5.52
C ASP A 55 -8.86 11.83 -5.49
N GLY A 56 -8.90 10.72 -6.24
CA GLY A 56 -10.07 9.86 -6.35
C GLY A 56 -10.46 9.18 -5.03
N VAL A 57 -9.49 8.89 -4.14
CA VAL A 57 -9.73 8.28 -2.82
C VAL A 57 -10.49 9.25 -1.93
N THR A 58 -10.01 10.48 -1.83
CA THR A 58 -10.61 11.56 -1.05
C THR A 58 -12.03 11.85 -1.56
N VAL A 59 -12.20 11.96 -2.89
CA VAL A 59 -13.52 12.14 -3.50
C VAL A 59 -14.45 10.98 -3.15
N ALA A 60 -14.02 9.74 -3.36
CA ALA A 60 -14.84 8.57 -3.06
C ALA A 60 -15.26 8.50 -1.59
N ASN A 61 -14.34 8.74 -0.67
CA ASN A 61 -14.60 8.66 0.77
C ASN A 61 -15.56 9.75 1.27
N SER A 62 -15.55 10.94 0.67
CA SER A 62 -16.40 12.06 1.07
C SER A 62 -17.88 11.88 0.68
N ILE A 63 -18.17 11.04 -0.32
CA ILE A 63 -19.53 10.87 -0.82
C ILE A 63 -20.35 9.97 0.11
N ILE A 64 -21.40 10.52 0.69
CA ILE A 64 -22.42 9.79 1.45
C ILE A 64 -23.77 10.15 0.82
N LEU A 65 -24.51 9.14 0.34
CA LEU A 65 -25.78 9.34 -0.30
C LEU A 65 -26.94 9.27 0.72
N ARG A 66 -27.98 10.08 0.51
CA ARG A 66 -29.13 10.14 1.43
C ARG A 66 -29.96 8.87 1.42
N ASP A 67 -30.16 8.28 0.24
CA ASP A 67 -30.87 7.02 0.11
C ASP A 67 -29.98 5.86 0.60
N PRO A 68 -30.43 5.06 1.57
CA PRO A 68 -29.61 3.97 2.12
C PRO A 68 -29.26 2.90 1.09
N VAL A 69 -30.13 2.61 0.14
CA VAL A 69 -29.92 1.57 -0.88
C VAL A 69 -28.90 2.07 -1.91
N GLU A 70 -29.03 3.32 -2.36
CA GLU A 70 -28.04 3.95 -3.22
C GLU A 70 -26.66 4.03 -2.50
N ASN A 71 -26.67 4.39 -1.20
CA ASN A 71 -25.44 4.47 -0.42
C ASN A 71 -24.73 3.12 -0.27
N MET A 72 -25.49 2.01 -0.18
CA MET A 72 -24.89 0.67 -0.22
C MET A 72 -24.15 0.42 -1.55
N GLY A 73 -24.77 0.81 -2.70
CA GLY A 73 -24.11 0.72 -4.00
C GLY A 73 -22.83 1.51 -4.07
N ALA A 74 -22.84 2.76 -3.61
CA ALA A 74 -21.66 3.59 -3.52
C ALA A 74 -20.57 2.95 -2.62
N THR A 75 -20.95 2.35 -1.49
CA THR A 75 -20.02 1.69 -0.56
C THR A 75 -19.31 0.49 -1.20
N LEU A 76 -20.03 -0.32 -1.98
CA LEU A 76 -19.41 -1.46 -2.69
C LEU A 76 -18.27 -1.02 -3.63
N ILE A 77 -18.47 0.06 -4.38
CA ILE A 77 -17.43 0.59 -5.27
C ILE A 77 -16.27 1.21 -4.47
N LYS A 78 -16.55 1.88 -3.35
CA LYS A 78 -15.49 2.38 -2.46
C LYS A 78 -14.59 1.25 -1.95
N GLU A 79 -15.16 0.10 -1.59
CA GLU A 79 -14.38 -1.06 -1.14
C GLU A 79 -13.47 -1.60 -2.25
N ALA A 80 -13.96 -1.68 -3.49
CA ALA A 80 -13.14 -2.08 -4.64
C ALA A 80 -11.97 -1.10 -4.86
N ALA A 81 -12.24 0.21 -4.80
CA ALA A 81 -11.24 1.24 -4.92
C ALA A 81 -10.19 1.20 -3.79
N ARG A 82 -10.63 1.02 -2.54
CA ARG A 82 -9.74 0.89 -1.38
C ARG A 82 -8.81 -0.31 -1.48
N LYS A 83 -9.33 -1.45 -1.94
CA LYS A 83 -8.52 -2.66 -2.13
C LYS A 83 -7.41 -2.42 -3.14
N THR A 84 -7.69 -1.71 -4.23
CA THR A 84 -6.68 -1.36 -5.23
C THR A 84 -5.56 -0.51 -4.63
N VAL A 85 -5.90 0.50 -3.82
CA VAL A 85 -4.87 1.32 -3.13
C VAL A 85 -4.03 0.48 -2.17
N GLN A 86 -4.66 -0.43 -1.42
CA GLN A 86 -3.92 -1.28 -0.47
C GLN A 86 -2.91 -2.20 -1.17
N GLU A 87 -3.23 -2.68 -2.38
CA GLU A 87 -2.37 -3.61 -3.12
C GLU A 87 -1.37 -2.91 -4.05
N ALA A 88 -1.78 -1.82 -4.71
CA ALA A 88 -0.99 -1.12 -5.73
C ALA A 88 -0.56 0.30 -5.34
N GLY A 89 -1.11 0.86 -4.26
CA GLY A 89 -0.81 2.21 -3.78
C GLY A 89 -1.43 3.34 -4.60
N ASP A 90 -1.93 3.05 -5.82
CA ASP A 90 -2.54 4.01 -6.75
C ASP A 90 -3.61 3.30 -7.60
N GLY A 91 -4.28 4.04 -8.49
CA GLY A 91 -5.25 3.49 -9.44
C GLY A 91 -6.70 3.46 -8.97
N THR A 92 -7.05 4.14 -7.89
CA THR A 92 -8.41 4.22 -7.31
C THR A 92 -9.46 4.62 -8.33
N THR A 93 -9.18 5.70 -9.07
CA THR A 93 -10.10 6.24 -10.09
C THR A 93 -10.30 5.24 -11.22
N THR A 94 -9.23 4.62 -11.69
CA THR A 94 -9.28 3.59 -12.74
C THR A 94 -10.07 2.37 -12.28
N ALA A 95 -9.85 1.89 -11.05
CA ALA A 95 -10.59 0.76 -10.48
C ALA A 95 -12.09 1.06 -10.34
N THR A 96 -12.44 2.27 -9.90
CA THR A 96 -13.83 2.75 -9.82
C THR A 96 -14.51 2.74 -11.18
N VAL A 97 -13.84 3.27 -12.22
CA VAL A 97 -14.34 3.31 -13.60
C VAL A 97 -14.52 1.90 -14.16
N LEU A 98 -13.55 1.02 -13.95
CA LEU A 98 -13.62 -0.38 -14.42
C LEU A 98 -14.74 -1.14 -13.73
N ALA A 99 -14.85 -1.05 -12.40
CA ALA A 99 -15.90 -1.74 -11.65
C ALA A 99 -17.31 -1.30 -12.11
N HIS A 100 -17.52 0.00 -12.28
CA HIS A 100 -18.78 0.53 -12.83
C HIS A 100 -19.04 0.01 -14.26
N ALA A 101 -18.03 0.05 -15.13
CA ALA A 101 -18.19 -0.38 -16.52
C ALA A 101 -18.52 -1.88 -16.62
N ILE A 102 -17.87 -2.74 -15.82
CA ILE A 102 -18.16 -4.18 -15.75
C ILE A 102 -19.61 -4.40 -15.33
N LEU A 103 -20.08 -3.73 -14.29
CA LEU A 103 -21.45 -3.83 -13.82
C LEU A 103 -22.44 -3.31 -14.85
N LYS A 104 -22.14 -2.20 -15.52
CA LYS A 104 -22.98 -1.61 -16.57
C LYS A 104 -23.15 -2.56 -17.77
N GLU A 105 -22.07 -3.18 -18.24
CA GLU A 105 -22.14 -4.16 -19.32
C GLU A 105 -22.84 -5.46 -18.88
N ALA A 106 -22.56 -5.94 -17.66
CA ALA A 106 -23.23 -7.10 -17.09
C ALA A 106 -24.77 -6.91 -16.96
N TYR A 107 -25.21 -5.71 -16.60
CA TYR A 107 -26.63 -5.39 -16.46
C TYR A 107 -27.43 -5.47 -17.75
N LYS A 108 -26.79 -5.35 -18.91
CA LYS A 108 -27.43 -5.47 -20.22
C LYS A 108 -27.80 -6.91 -20.58
N LEU A 109 -27.22 -7.88 -19.88
CA LEU A 109 -27.36 -9.29 -20.20
C LEU A 109 -28.32 -9.99 -19.23
N ASN A 110 -29.13 -10.90 -19.76
CA ASN A 110 -30.00 -11.75 -18.97
C ASN A 110 -29.45 -13.20 -18.94
N ILE A 111 -28.27 -13.36 -18.35
CA ILE A 111 -27.60 -14.65 -18.22
C ILE A 111 -27.43 -15.05 -16.76
N ASN A 112 -27.16 -16.33 -16.52
CA ASN A 112 -26.93 -16.84 -15.17
C ASN A 112 -25.71 -16.16 -14.54
N SER A 113 -25.86 -15.65 -13.32
CA SER A 113 -24.81 -14.90 -12.60
C SER A 113 -23.53 -15.72 -12.39
N ARG A 114 -23.64 -17.05 -12.29
CA ARG A 114 -22.48 -17.93 -12.15
C ARG A 114 -21.67 -18.01 -13.45
N ASP A 115 -22.36 -18.14 -14.58
CA ASP A 115 -21.72 -18.22 -15.90
C ASP A 115 -21.10 -16.88 -16.27
N LEU A 116 -21.80 -15.79 -15.96
CA LEU A 116 -21.28 -14.43 -16.09
C LEU A 116 -19.97 -14.25 -15.29
N LYS A 117 -19.98 -14.60 -14.00
CA LYS A 117 -18.80 -14.51 -13.13
C LYS A 117 -17.62 -15.35 -13.66
N ASN A 118 -17.90 -16.58 -14.07
CA ASN A 118 -16.86 -17.46 -14.60
C ASN A 118 -16.26 -16.90 -15.90
N GLY A 119 -17.09 -16.36 -16.78
CA GLY A 119 -16.66 -15.70 -18.02
C GLY A 119 -15.80 -14.47 -17.74
N ILE A 120 -16.24 -13.58 -16.84
CA ILE A 120 -15.46 -12.41 -16.42
C ILE A 120 -14.09 -12.82 -15.87
N ASN A 121 -14.03 -13.78 -14.94
CA ASN A 121 -12.76 -14.25 -14.36
C ASN A 121 -11.84 -14.84 -15.43
N SER A 122 -12.36 -15.66 -16.34
CA SER A 122 -11.57 -16.19 -17.46
C SER A 122 -10.98 -15.08 -18.35
N ALA A 123 -11.72 -14.01 -18.59
CA ALA A 123 -11.24 -12.88 -19.36
C ALA A 123 -10.19 -12.06 -18.56
N VAL A 124 -10.36 -11.90 -17.24
CA VAL A 124 -9.36 -11.25 -16.36
C VAL A 124 -8.01 -11.95 -16.51
N ASP A 125 -7.98 -13.29 -16.38
CA ASP A 125 -6.73 -14.06 -16.52
C ASP A 125 -6.05 -13.85 -17.90
N LYS A 126 -6.85 -13.74 -18.96
CA LYS A 126 -6.31 -13.47 -20.31
C LYS A 126 -5.75 -12.04 -20.42
N VAL A 127 -6.45 -11.06 -19.83
CA VAL A 127 -6.01 -9.66 -19.84
C VAL A 127 -4.73 -9.50 -19.01
N ILE A 128 -4.62 -10.12 -17.84
CA ILE A 128 -3.40 -10.12 -17.03
C ILE A 128 -2.23 -10.69 -17.82
N LYS A 129 -2.37 -11.89 -18.38
CA LYS A 129 -1.32 -12.50 -19.21
C LYS A 129 -0.91 -11.62 -20.41
N TYR A 130 -1.88 -10.93 -21.02
CA TYR A 130 -1.57 -9.99 -22.09
C TYR A 130 -0.75 -8.80 -21.57
N LEU A 131 -1.13 -8.20 -20.45
CA LEU A 131 -0.42 -7.07 -19.84
C LEU A 131 1.01 -7.47 -19.43
N GLU A 132 1.18 -8.62 -18.79
CA GLU A 132 2.50 -9.21 -18.46
C GLU A 132 3.36 -9.38 -19.71
N SER A 133 2.78 -9.86 -20.82
CA SER A 133 3.51 -10.08 -22.07
C SER A 133 4.01 -8.81 -22.77
N ILE A 134 3.42 -7.65 -22.46
CA ILE A 134 3.78 -6.36 -23.05
C ILE A 134 4.47 -5.41 -22.05
N ALA A 135 4.57 -5.82 -20.78
CA ALA A 135 5.23 -5.05 -19.76
C ALA A 135 6.72 -4.88 -20.09
N VAL A 136 7.22 -3.67 -19.87
CA VAL A 136 8.62 -3.29 -20.07
C VAL A 136 9.25 -2.99 -18.73
N GLU A 137 10.38 -3.62 -18.44
CA GLU A 137 11.13 -3.42 -17.21
C GLU A 137 11.61 -1.97 -17.08
N VAL A 138 11.50 -1.40 -15.90
CA VAL A 138 11.89 0.00 -15.61
C VAL A 138 13.33 0.05 -15.14
N LYS A 139 14.20 0.75 -15.90
CA LYS A 139 15.64 0.93 -15.58
C LYS A 139 16.11 2.35 -15.84
N GLY A 140 17.09 2.78 -15.02
CA GLY A 140 17.77 4.07 -15.23
C GLY A 140 16.82 5.27 -15.21
N ASP A 141 16.88 6.09 -16.25
CA ASP A 141 16.09 7.33 -16.36
C ASP A 141 14.57 7.09 -16.50
N MET A 142 14.13 5.85 -16.77
CA MET A 142 12.71 5.52 -16.82
C MET A 142 12.04 5.71 -15.46
N ILE A 143 12.78 5.56 -14.36
CA ILE A 143 12.29 5.81 -13.01
C ILE A 143 11.80 7.26 -12.88
N ASP A 144 12.59 8.23 -13.38
CA ASP A 144 12.23 9.64 -13.33
C ASP A 144 10.98 9.94 -14.16
N HIS A 145 10.82 9.26 -15.30
CA HIS A 145 9.62 9.41 -16.14
C HIS A 145 8.38 8.90 -15.43
N VAL A 146 8.44 7.73 -14.79
CA VAL A 146 7.33 7.18 -14.01
C VAL A 146 6.96 8.13 -12.86
N ALA A 147 7.93 8.53 -12.06
CA ALA A 147 7.72 9.47 -10.96
C ALA A 147 7.18 10.83 -11.44
N THR A 148 7.67 11.36 -12.57
CA THR A 148 7.20 12.62 -13.13
C THR A 148 5.74 12.53 -13.57
N ILE A 149 5.32 11.45 -14.23
CA ILE A 149 3.93 11.26 -14.63
C ILE A 149 3.01 11.21 -13.42
N SER A 150 3.38 10.45 -12.41
CA SER A 150 2.60 10.28 -11.17
C SER A 150 2.54 11.57 -10.34
N THR A 151 3.52 12.47 -10.48
CA THR A 151 3.51 13.81 -9.86
C THR A 151 2.84 14.89 -10.73
N ASN A 152 1.91 14.53 -11.60
CA ASN A 152 1.24 15.47 -12.53
C ASN A 152 2.20 16.26 -13.44
N ASN A 153 3.24 15.61 -13.97
CA ASN A 153 4.30 16.18 -14.79
C ASN A 153 5.20 17.23 -14.10
N ASP A 154 5.28 17.21 -12.77
CA ASP A 154 6.28 17.97 -12.03
C ASP A 154 7.65 17.30 -12.14
N LYS A 155 8.46 17.77 -13.09
CA LYS A 155 9.80 17.21 -13.36
C LYS A 155 10.75 17.30 -12.18
N LYS A 156 10.64 18.37 -11.35
CA LYS A 156 11.52 18.54 -10.20
C LYS A 156 11.19 17.51 -9.12
N LEU A 157 9.91 17.34 -8.84
CA LEU A 157 9.44 16.38 -7.87
C LEU A 157 9.68 14.95 -8.35
N GLY A 158 9.44 14.66 -9.63
CA GLY A 158 9.75 13.37 -10.25
C GLY A 158 11.23 13.01 -10.15
N GLN A 159 12.12 13.96 -10.36
CA GLN A 159 13.56 13.75 -10.24
C GLN A 159 13.97 13.49 -8.78
N ILE A 160 13.43 14.23 -7.82
CA ILE A 160 13.67 13.98 -6.37
C ILE A 160 13.28 12.55 -6.01
N ILE A 161 12.10 12.09 -6.43
CA ILE A 161 11.64 10.73 -6.17
C ILE A 161 12.54 9.70 -6.89
N GLY A 162 12.91 9.92 -8.14
CA GLY A 162 13.83 9.06 -8.87
C GLY A 162 15.21 8.96 -8.20
N ASP A 163 15.75 10.08 -7.71
CA ASP A 163 17.00 10.10 -6.95
C ASP A 163 16.88 9.34 -5.63
N ALA A 164 15.73 9.44 -4.94
CA ALA A 164 15.45 8.67 -3.74
C ALA A 164 15.53 7.16 -4.02
N PHE A 165 14.87 6.68 -5.07
CA PHE A 165 14.92 5.26 -5.45
C PHE A 165 16.33 4.81 -5.86
N ARG A 166 17.08 5.64 -6.59
CA ARG A 166 18.47 5.31 -6.95
C ARG A 166 19.43 5.25 -5.76
N SER A 167 19.16 6.04 -4.71
CA SER A 167 20.04 6.12 -3.53
C SER A 167 19.94 4.91 -2.60
N VAL A 168 18.86 4.14 -2.67
CA VAL A 168 18.58 3.06 -1.71
C VAL A 168 18.76 1.64 -2.26
N ASN A 169 19.34 1.46 -3.43
CA ASN A 169 19.48 0.15 -4.08
C ASN A 169 18.13 -0.62 -4.23
N GLU A 170 18.17 -1.82 -4.81
CA GLU A 170 16.97 -2.65 -5.05
C GLU A 170 16.24 -3.10 -3.78
N THR A 171 16.91 -3.10 -2.64
CA THR A 171 16.42 -3.58 -1.35
C THR A 171 16.04 -2.48 -0.37
N GLY A 172 16.31 -1.23 -0.74
CA GLY A 172 16.01 -0.08 0.10
C GLY A 172 14.57 0.40 -0.03
N VAL A 173 14.15 1.19 0.93
CA VAL A 173 12.79 1.71 1.06
C VAL A 173 12.79 3.21 0.77
N VAL A 174 11.80 3.66 0.01
CA VAL A 174 11.52 5.08 -0.15
C VAL A 174 10.24 5.40 0.60
N MET A 175 10.32 6.41 1.47
CA MET A 175 9.23 6.89 2.30
C MET A 175 9.01 8.39 2.11
N MET A 176 7.90 8.87 2.58
CA MET A 176 7.58 10.29 2.59
C MET A 176 7.27 10.74 4.01
N GLU A 177 7.74 11.93 4.37
CA GLU A 177 7.37 12.64 5.59
C GLU A 177 7.06 14.11 5.28
N PRO A 178 5.95 14.67 5.79
CA PRO A 178 5.70 16.09 5.68
C PRO A 178 6.66 16.86 6.58
N THR A 179 7.15 18.01 6.10
CA THR A 179 8.01 18.91 6.88
C THR A 179 7.44 20.33 6.89
N GLN A 180 7.79 21.11 7.91
CA GLN A 180 7.44 22.53 7.98
C GLN A 180 8.33 23.44 7.12
N LEU A 181 9.35 22.86 6.48
CA LEU A 181 10.20 23.59 5.53
C LEU A 181 9.45 23.83 4.22
N SER A 182 9.79 24.89 3.50
CA SER A 182 9.18 25.19 2.20
C SER A 182 9.73 24.32 1.04
N LYS A 183 10.87 23.68 1.25
CA LYS A 183 11.55 22.87 0.20
C LYS A 183 11.34 21.38 0.45
N THR A 184 11.22 20.65 -0.65
CA THR A 184 11.24 19.17 -0.63
C THR A 184 12.68 18.70 -0.83
N GLU A 185 13.14 17.79 0.03
CA GLU A 185 14.49 17.26 0.01
C GLU A 185 14.51 15.77 0.38
N ILE A 186 15.63 15.09 0.10
CA ILE A 186 15.82 13.66 0.43
C ILE A 186 16.74 13.56 1.62
N GLU A 187 16.37 12.79 2.62
CA GLU A 187 17.22 12.34 3.70
C GLU A 187 17.43 10.83 3.57
N ILE A 188 18.67 10.38 3.67
CA ILE A 188 19.01 8.94 3.63
C ILE A 188 19.39 8.52 5.03
N VAL A 189 18.70 7.50 5.54
CA VAL A 189 18.93 6.91 6.86
C VAL A 189 19.13 5.40 6.75
N GLU A 190 19.80 4.82 7.71
CA GLU A 190 19.95 3.37 7.81
C GLU A 190 18.64 2.76 8.35
N GLY A 191 18.27 1.59 7.83
CA GLY A 191 17.04 0.93 8.28
C GLY A 191 16.69 -0.30 7.48
N VAL A 192 15.69 -1.04 7.94
CA VAL A 192 15.28 -2.30 7.35
C VAL A 192 13.77 -2.34 7.16
N GLN A 193 13.33 -2.91 6.03
CA GLN A 193 11.96 -3.30 5.79
C GLN A 193 11.76 -4.74 6.23
N TYR A 194 10.70 -4.97 6.99
CA TYR A 194 10.26 -6.28 7.45
C TYR A 194 8.86 -6.58 6.93
N ASP A 195 8.70 -7.69 6.21
CA ASP A 195 7.46 -8.05 5.49
C ASP A 195 6.36 -8.59 6.42
N LYS A 196 6.12 -7.91 7.52
CA LYS A 196 5.00 -8.16 8.44
C LYS A 196 4.36 -6.85 8.83
N GLY A 197 3.05 -6.82 8.73
CA GLY A 197 2.24 -5.65 9.02
C GLY A 197 1.51 -5.72 10.36
N LEU A 198 0.55 -4.82 10.51
CA LEU A 198 -0.31 -4.69 11.69
C LEU A 198 -1.07 -5.98 11.99
N LYS A 199 -0.87 -6.53 13.17
CA LYS A 199 -1.62 -7.69 13.66
C LYS A 199 -3.02 -7.31 14.16
N ASN A 200 -3.20 -6.08 14.67
CA ASN A 200 -4.47 -5.60 15.16
C ASN A 200 -4.66 -4.11 14.85
N SER A 201 -5.81 -3.75 14.30
CA SER A 201 -6.15 -2.36 13.93
C SER A 201 -6.17 -1.39 15.13
N HIS A 202 -6.29 -1.87 16.35
CA HIS A 202 -6.22 -1.04 17.55
C HIS A 202 -4.82 -0.50 17.83
N PHE A 203 -3.77 -1.07 17.23
CA PHE A 203 -2.41 -0.54 17.34
C PHE A 203 -2.14 0.67 16.44
N VAL A 204 -3.02 1.01 15.51
CA VAL A 204 -2.91 2.19 14.65
C VAL A 204 -2.77 3.46 15.48
N THR A 205 -1.74 4.25 15.20
CA THR A 205 -1.50 5.57 15.79
C THR A 205 -1.85 6.69 14.82
N ASN A 206 -1.49 6.53 13.54
CA ASN A 206 -1.82 7.44 12.47
C ASN A 206 -3.08 6.93 11.72
N LYS A 207 -4.22 7.60 11.97
CA LYS A 207 -5.50 7.20 11.37
C LYS A 207 -5.60 7.54 9.88
N ALA A 208 -4.86 8.53 9.40
CA ALA A 208 -4.86 8.93 8.00
C ALA A 208 -4.24 7.82 7.14
N ASN A 209 -3.03 7.39 7.49
CA ASN A 209 -2.27 6.37 6.76
C ASN A 209 -2.56 4.95 7.26
N LYS A 210 -3.43 4.80 8.31
CA LYS A 210 -3.73 3.50 8.96
C LYS A 210 -2.48 2.75 9.39
N SER A 211 -1.44 3.47 9.83
CA SER A 211 -0.16 2.94 10.28
C SER A 211 0.02 3.05 11.79
N ALA A 212 0.85 2.17 12.37
CA ALA A 212 1.36 2.31 13.71
C ALA A 212 2.77 2.91 13.65
N GLU A 213 2.91 4.13 14.13
CA GLU A 213 4.16 4.89 14.16
C GLU A 213 4.61 5.04 15.61
N LEU A 214 5.85 4.63 15.90
CA LEU A 214 6.47 4.70 17.21
C LEU A 214 7.83 5.40 17.07
N ASP A 215 8.05 6.47 17.82
CA ASP A 215 9.33 7.20 17.86
C ASP A 215 10.16 6.71 19.04
N ASN A 216 11.42 6.35 18.79
CA ASN A 216 12.36 5.80 19.74
C ASN A 216 11.80 4.62 20.56
N PRO A 217 11.20 3.60 19.92
CA PRO A 217 10.64 2.47 20.62
C PRO A 217 11.73 1.54 21.16
N LEU A 218 11.42 0.92 22.28
CA LEU A 218 12.11 -0.28 22.73
C LEU A 218 11.64 -1.47 21.89
N VAL A 219 12.53 -2.39 21.56
CA VAL A 219 12.25 -3.54 20.69
C VAL A 219 12.40 -4.83 21.49
N LEU A 220 11.39 -5.68 21.47
CA LEU A 220 11.41 -7.02 22.06
C LEU A 220 11.32 -8.05 20.94
N LEU A 221 12.30 -8.96 20.88
CA LEU A 221 12.35 -10.03 19.88
C LEU A 221 12.03 -11.39 20.53
N LEU A 222 11.01 -12.04 19.99
CA LEU A 222 10.51 -13.31 20.51
C LEU A 222 10.61 -14.41 19.44
N GLU A 223 11.39 -15.44 19.68
CA GLU A 223 11.38 -16.66 18.88
C GLU A 223 10.36 -17.66 19.40
N SER A 224 10.21 -17.74 20.74
CA SER A 224 9.19 -18.54 21.41
C SER A 224 7.89 -17.75 21.64
N PRO A 225 6.70 -18.37 21.51
CA PRO A 225 5.43 -17.69 21.63
C PRO A 225 5.14 -17.29 23.09
N ILE A 226 4.49 -16.13 23.27
CA ILE A 226 4.01 -15.65 24.57
C ILE A 226 2.54 -15.98 24.73
N THR A 227 2.21 -16.81 25.72
CA THR A 227 0.85 -17.29 25.98
C THR A 227 0.11 -16.50 27.05
N THR A 228 0.85 -15.82 27.94
CA THR A 228 0.26 -15.04 29.04
C THR A 228 0.94 -13.68 29.18
N ILE A 229 0.16 -12.65 29.52
CA ILE A 229 0.67 -11.28 29.72
C ILE A 229 1.67 -11.19 30.87
N ARG A 230 1.61 -12.14 31.84
CA ARG A 230 2.53 -12.20 32.99
C ARG A 230 3.98 -12.40 32.55
N GLN A 231 4.21 -13.13 31.46
CA GLN A 231 5.55 -13.40 30.93
C GLN A 231 6.32 -12.11 30.56
N ILE A 232 5.59 -11.09 30.11
CA ILE A 232 6.16 -9.78 29.72
C ILE A 232 5.84 -8.66 30.74
N GLN A 233 5.34 -9.00 31.92
CA GLN A 233 4.93 -8.01 32.92
C GLN A 233 6.06 -7.05 33.30
N SER A 234 7.26 -7.55 33.57
CA SER A 234 8.41 -6.73 33.95
C SER A 234 8.80 -5.73 32.86
N VAL A 235 8.69 -6.16 31.59
CA VAL A 235 8.91 -5.28 30.41
C VAL A 235 7.85 -4.20 30.33
N LEU A 236 6.57 -4.55 30.51
CA LEU A 236 5.47 -3.59 30.47
C LEU A 236 5.56 -2.55 31.59
N GLU A 237 5.89 -2.98 32.81
CA GLU A 237 6.09 -2.09 33.96
C GLU A 237 7.25 -1.11 33.68
N TYR A 238 8.37 -1.60 33.13
CA TYR A 238 9.50 -0.78 32.74
C TYR A 238 9.14 0.25 31.69
N VAL A 239 8.43 -0.16 30.64
CA VAL A 239 7.98 0.68 29.52
C VAL A 239 7.03 1.78 30.01
N ILE A 240 6.05 1.43 30.87
CA ILE A 240 5.11 2.39 31.45
C ILE A 240 5.83 3.39 32.35
N LYS A 241 6.70 2.91 33.24
CA LYS A 241 7.46 3.77 34.18
C LYS A 241 8.33 4.79 33.46
N ASN A 242 8.94 4.41 32.33
CA ASN A 242 9.82 5.25 31.54
C ASN A 242 9.09 6.01 30.42
N ASN A 243 7.78 5.84 30.25
CA ASN A 243 6.97 6.39 29.18
C ASN A 243 7.59 6.17 27.78
N LYS A 244 8.16 4.98 27.54
CA LYS A 244 8.77 4.61 26.26
C LYS A 244 7.78 3.81 25.42
N PRO A 245 7.76 3.99 24.09
CA PRO A 245 7.03 3.08 23.20
C PRO A 245 7.67 1.70 23.18
N LEU A 246 6.87 0.66 22.89
CA LEU A 246 7.32 -0.73 22.76
C LEU A 246 6.89 -1.32 21.44
N LEU A 247 7.83 -1.89 20.71
CA LEU A 247 7.58 -2.75 19.55
C LEU A 247 7.89 -4.18 19.94
N ILE A 248 6.92 -5.07 19.78
CA ILE A 248 7.11 -6.52 19.97
C ILE A 248 7.11 -7.20 18.60
N ILE A 249 8.15 -7.97 18.31
CA ILE A 249 8.29 -8.78 17.10
C ILE A 249 8.30 -10.24 17.51
N GLY A 250 7.21 -10.95 17.24
CA GLY A 250 7.07 -12.35 17.61
C GLY A 250 5.64 -12.83 17.72
N ASP A 251 5.48 -14.10 18.08
CA ASP A 251 4.17 -14.73 18.16
C ASP A 251 3.59 -14.56 19.58
N LEU A 252 2.41 -13.96 19.65
CA LEU A 252 1.65 -13.77 20.89
C LEU A 252 0.27 -14.40 20.72
N ASP A 253 -0.23 -15.03 21.79
CA ASP A 253 -1.58 -15.55 21.82
C ASP A 253 -2.63 -14.41 21.78
N GLU A 254 -3.77 -14.67 21.16
CA GLU A 254 -4.84 -13.69 20.94
C GLU A 254 -5.33 -12.98 22.23
N PRO A 255 -5.44 -13.68 23.41
CA PRO A 255 -5.76 -13.01 24.66
C PRO A 255 -4.73 -11.96 25.09
N VAL A 256 -3.44 -12.20 24.83
CA VAL A 256 -2.35 -11.26 25.14
C VAL A 256 -2.44 -10.05 24.22
N ILE A 257 -2.61 -10.26 22.91
CA ILE A 257 -2.78 -9.20 21.92
C ILE A 257 -3.98 -8.32 22.28
N SER A 258 -5.11 -8.92 22.61
CA SER A 258 -6.33 -8.20 23.00
C SER A 258 -6.13 -7.36 24.26
N ALA A 259 -5.41 -7.89 25.27
CA ALA A 259 -5.10 -7.16 26.49
C ALA A 259 -4.16 -5.96 26.22
N LEU A 260 -3.15 -6.12 25.37
CA LEU A 260 -2.23 -5.06 24.97
C LEU A 260 -2.96 -3.97 24.16
N ALA A 261 -3.79 -4.38 23.21
CA ALA A 261 -4.61 -3.48 22.41
C ALA A 261 -5.57 -2.64 23.28
N MET A 262 -6.22 -3.26 24.27
CA MET A 262 -7.09 -2.57 25.21
C MET A 262 -6.32 -1.52 26.04
N ASN A 263 -5.14 -1.84 26.53
CA ASN A 263 -4.31 -0.91 27.28
C ASN A 263 -3.80 0.24 26.41
N LYS A 264 -3.48 -0.02 25.14
CA LYS A 264 -3.12 1.03 24.16
C LYS A 264 -4.30 1.97 23.90
N VAL A 265 -5.50 1.43 23.67
CA VAL A 265 -6.72 2.25 23.45
C VAL A 265 -7.03 3.11 24.67
N LYS A 266 -6.82 2.61 25.90
CA LYS A 266 -6.95 3.38 27.14
C LYS A 266 -5.86 4.42 27.34
N GLY A 267 -4.83 4.46 26.49
CA GLY A 267 -3.70 5.38 26.61
C GLY A 267 -2.67 5.03 27.69
N ASN A 268 -2.75 3.83 28.27
CA ASN A 268 -1.83 3.40 29.33
C ASN A 268 -0.42 3.08 28.80
N ILE A 269 -0.34 2.60 27.56
CA ILE A 269 0.91 2.21 26.90
C ILE A 269 0.92 2.65 25.44
N LYS A 270 2.11 2.90 24.91
CA LYS A 270 2.36 3.08 23.47
C LYS A 270 3.00 1.78 22.97
N ILE A 271 2.26 0.98 22.24
CA ILE A 271 2.73 -0.34 21.83
C ILE A 271 2.26 -0.69 20.42
N ASN A 272 3.08 -1.46 19.72
CA ASN A 272 2.71 -2.18 18.52
C ASN A 272 3.22 -3.61 18.59
N VAL A 273 2.50 -4.54 18.01
CA VAL A 273 2.83 -5.97 17.93
C VAL A 273 2.76 -6.39 16.49
N ILE A 274 3.82 -7.03 16.01
CA ILE A 274 3.90 -7.63 14.68
C ILE A 274 4.30 -9.10 14.79
N ASP A 275 3.88 -9.90 13.81
CA ASP A 275 4.21 -11.32 13.80
C ASP A 275 5.72 -11.56 13.66
N GLY A 276 6.20 -12.63 14.25
CA GLY A 276 7.55 -13.14 14.03
C GLY A 276 7.77 -13.57 12.56
N PRO A 277 9.03 -13.79 12.15
CA PRO A 277 9.34 -14.32 10.82
C PRO A 277 8.67 -15.67 10.61
N THR A 278 8.27 -15.94 9.36
CA THR A 278 7.65 -17.21 9.00
C THR A 278 8.60 -18.40 9.15
N TYR A 279 8.03 -19.57 9.42
CA TYR A 279 8.71 -20.84 9.75
C TYR A 279 9.94 -21.20 8.90
N GLY A 280 10.90 -21.89 9.53
CA GLY A 280 12.07 -22.49 8.90
C GLY A 280 13.40 -21.81 9.22
N ILE A 281 14.47 -22.21 8.54
CA ILE A 281 15.85 -21.70 8.70
C ILE A 281 15.90 -20.16 8.55
N SER A 282 15.06 -19.60 7.71
CA SER A 282 14.91 -18.15 7.49
C SER A 282 14.39 -17.38 8.72
N LYS A 283 13.69 -18.04 9.67
CA LYS A 283 13.19 -17.41 10.90
C LYS A 283 14.36 -16.95 11.79
N LYS A 284 15.29 -17.86 12.04
CA LYS A 284 16.46 -17.60 12.89
C LYS A 284 17.32 -16.51 12.29
N ASP A 285 17.70 -16.64 11.00
CA ASP A 285 18.55 -15.65 10.33
C ASP A 285 17.92 -14.22 10.35
N THR A 286 16.59 -14.14 10.23
CA THR A 286 15.90 -12.83 10.25
C THR A 286 15.87 -12.23 11.67
N LEU A 287 15.66 -13.05 12.69
CA LEU A 287 15.71 -12.58 14.08
C LEU A 287 17.14 -12.20 14.49
N ASP A 288 18.15 -12.97 14.05
CA ASP A 288 19.55 -12.66 14.28
C ASP A 288 19.93 -11.30 13.64
N ASP A 289 19.49 -11.05 12.40
CA ASP A 289 19.73 -9.78 11.73
C ASP A 289 19.03 -8.61 12.45
N LEU A 290 17.76 -8.80 12.90
CA LEU A 290 17.05 -7.80 13.70
C LEU A 290 17.70 -7.56 15.06
N SER A 291 18.21 -8.60 15.70
CA SER A 291 18.96 -8.50 16.95
C SER A 291 20.23 -7.66 16.77
N LEU A 292 20.99 -7.91 15.71
CA LEU A 292 22.18 -7.13 15.37
C LEU A 292 21.84 -5.65 15.12
N LEU A 293 20.76 -5.36 14.40
CA LEU A 293 20.36 -4.00 14.04
C LEU A 293 19.76 -3.20 15.20
N THR A 294 19.08 -3.87 16.13
CA THR A 294 18.37 -3.19 17.24
C THR A 294 19.08 -3.31 18.59
N GLY A 295 20.06 -4.20 18.70
CA GLY A 295 20.68 -4.57 19.98
C GLY A 295 19.78 -5.36 20.93
N ALA A 296 18.61 -5.85 20.45
CA ALA A 296 17.71 -6.66 21.26
C ALA A 296 18.22 -8.09 21.38
N THR A 297 18.03 -8.71 22.55
CA THR A 297 18.29 -10.14 22.74
C THR A 297 17.09 -10.95 22.31
N ILE A 298 17.32 -11.99 21.49
CA ILE A 298 16.26 -12.93 21.07
C ILE A 298 15.91 -13.85 22.23
N ILE A 299 14.64 -13.96 22.54
CA ILE A 299 14.14 -14.85 23.60
C ILE A 299 13.70 -16.17 22.99
N ASN A 300 14.41 -17.23 23.36
CA ASN A 300 14.17 -18.58 22.87
C ASN A 300 14.21 -19.60 24.03
N GLU A 301 13.04 -20.21 24.32
CA GLU A 301 12.89 -21.24 25.36
C GLU A 301 13.73 -22.50 25.05
N ASP A 302 13.85 -22.86 23.78
CA ASP A 302 14.65 -24.04 23.36
C ASP A 302 16.15 -23.86 23.62
N LEU A 303 16.63 -22.63 23.74
CA LEU A 303 18.00 -22.28 24.10
C LEU A 303 18.21 -22.11 25.61
N GLY A 304 17.15 -22.25 26.41
CA GLY A 304 17.20 -22.21 27.87
C GLY A 304 16.81 -20.86 28.48
N ASP A 305 16.25 -19.94 27.70
CA ASP A 305 15.72 -18.69 28.23
C ASP A 305 14.43 -18.93 29.03
N ASP A 306 14.29 -18.29 30.18
CA ASP A 306 13.06 -18.35 30.96
C ASP A 306 12.01 -17.38 30.42
N THR A 307 11.12 -17.90 29.58
CA THR A 307 10.00 -17.11 29.02
C THR A 307 9.01 -16.63 30.07
N ASN A 308 9.04 -17.15 31.30
CA ASN A 308 8.18 -16.69 32.39
C ASN A 308 8.68 -15.42 33.06
N LEU A 309 9.92 -15.01 32.82
CA LEU A 309 10.59 -13.92 33.54
C LEU A 309 11.41 -13.01 32.60
N ILE A 310 10.78 -12.54 31.51
CA ILE A 310 11.43 -11.66 30.54
C ILE A 310 11.77 -10.32 31.19
N GLN A 311 13.05 -9.97 31.15
CA GLN A 311 13.62 -8.80 31.83
C GLN A 311 13.81 -7.63 30.84
N PRO A 312 13.80 -6.37 31.32
CA PRO A 312 14.04 -5.20 30.47
C PRO A 312 15.42 -5.13 29.81
N ASN A 313 16.41 -5.88 30.28
CA ASN A 313 17.75 -5.94 29.69
C ASN A 313 17.80 -6.69 28.34
N TYR A 314 16.74 -7.41 27.98
CA TYR A 314 16.60 -8.04 26.66
C TYR A 314 16.14 -7.05 25.58
N LEU A 315 15.70 -5.84 25.99
CA LEU A 315 15.18 -4.85 25.06
C LEU A 315 16.29 -4.18 24.26
N GLY A 316 16.09 -4.13 22.95
CA GLY A 316 16.86 -3.26 22.06
C GLY A 316 16.16 -1.93 21.80
N THR A 317 16.68 -1.17 20.84
CA THR A 317 16.17 0.15 20.47
C THR A 317 16.16 0.34 18.96
N CYS A 318 15.27 1.19 18.45
CA CYS A 318 15.40 1.76 17.12
C CYS A 318 14.94 3.22 17.15
N ILE A 319 15.32 4.01 16.13
CA ILE A 319 14.99 5.44 16.06
C ILE A 319 13.50 5.62 15.79
N LYS A 320 12.95 4.87 14.82
CA LYS A 320 11.55 4.94 14.46
C LYS A 320 11.05 3.60 13.93
N SER A 321 9.81 3.27 14.22
CA SER A 321 9.13 2.10 13.66
C SER A 321 7.82 2.56 13.02
N ILE A 322 7.60 2.17 11.76
CA ILE A 322 6.38 2.45 11.01
C ILE A 322 5.84 1.13 10.48
N THR A 323 4.68 0.75 10.97
CA THR A 323 4.01 -0.49 10.55
C THR A 323 2.75 -0.16 9.78
N THR A 324 2.69 -0.60 8.54
CA THR A 324 1.50 -0.54 7.68
C THR A 324 0.69 -1.83 7.77
N HIS A 325 -0.28 -2.02 6.90
CA HIS A 325 -1.05 -3.26 6.85
C HIS A 325 -0.20 -4.50 6.49
N SER A 326 0.85 -4.34 5.68
CA SER A 326 1.62 -5.44 5.09
C SER A 326 3.09 -5.49 5.47
N GLU A 327 3.66 -4.40 5.91
CA GLU A 327 5.10 -4.26 6.14
C GLU A 327 5.39 -3.38 7.36
N THR A 328 6.57 -3.58 7.95
CA THR A 328 7.11 -2.74 9.03
C THR A 328 8.48 -2.21 8.62
N ILE A 329 8.67 -0.93 8.76
CA ILE A 329 9.93 -0.24 8.49
C ILE A 329 10.54 0.15 9.82
N LEU A 330 11.77 -0.28 10.04
CA LEU A 330 12.58 0.03 11.22
C LEU A 330 13.73 0.93 10.80
N GLN A 331 13.74 2.18 11.27
CA GLN A 331 14.87 3.06 11.16
C GLN A 331 15.80 2.79 12.35
N VAL A 332 17.03 2.43 12.08
CA VAL A 332 18.04 2.09 13.08
C VAL A 332 19.16 3.12 13.10
N GLU A 333 20.00 3.09 14.11
CA GLU A 333 21.23 3.87 14.15
C GLU A 333 22.22 3.35 13.10
N GLU A 334 23.29 4.12 12.84
CA GLU A 334 24.36 3.67 11.94
C GLU A 334 24.89 2.30 12.37
N PRO A 335 25.07 1.36 11.42
CA PRO A 335 25.56 0.02 11.72
C PRO A 335 26.86 0.06 12.51
N SER A 336 26.96 -0.74 13.57
CA SER A 336 28.19 -0.93 14.33
C SER A 336 29.31 -1.48 13.43
N GLU A 337 30.56 -1.35 13.86
CA GLU A 337 31.68 -1.92 13.12
C GLU A 337 31.53 -3.43 12.90
N ASP A 338 30.97 -4.15 13.89
CA ASP A 338 30.69 -5.58 13.78
C ASP A 338 29.75 -5.89 12.64
N ILE A 339 28.67 -5.08 12.45
CA ILE A 339 27.71 -5.23 11.33
C ILE A 339 28.41 -4.95 9.99
N LYS A 340 29.25 -3.93 9.93
CA LYS A 340 30.03 -3.61 8.72
C LYS A 340 31.00 -4.75 8.33
N GLU A 341 31.62 -5.40 9.31
CA GLU A 341 32.44 -6.58 9.07
C GLU A 341 31.63 -7.76 8.56
N ILE A 342 30.43 -8.01 9.12
CA ILE A 342 29.52 -9.04 8.65
C ILE A 342 29.09 -8.77 7.19
N ILE A 343 28.72 -7.52 6.87
CA ILE A 343 28.36 -7.11 5.50
C ILE A 343 29.54 -7.38 4.54
N LYS A 344 30.77 -7.08 4.97
CA LYS A 344 31.95 -7.32 4.17
C LYS A 344 32.20 -8.80 3.95
N SER A 345 32.08 -9.61 5.00
CA SER A 345 32.21 -11.08 4.91
C SER A 345 31.19 -11.68 3.95
N ILE A 346 29.92 -11.29 4.03
CA ILE A 346 28.87 -11.76 3.13
C ILE A 346 29.18 -11.38 1.67
N LYS A 347 29.66 -10.14 1.42
CA LYS A 347 30.09 -9.72 0.08
C LYS A 347 31.28 -10.49 -0.46
N GLU A 348 32.18 -10.94 0.39
CA GLU A 348 33.33 -11.77 0.03
C GLU A 348 32.88 -13.22 -0.26
N GLU A 349 31.97 -13.75 0.57
CA GLU A 349 31.36 -15.08 0.34
C GLU A 349 30.61 -15.16 -0.99
N LEU A 350 29.82 -14.13 -1.32
CA LEU A 350 29.09 -14.04 -2.61
C LEU A 350 30.01 -14.00 -3.85
N LYS A 351 31.29 -13.68 -3.70
CA LYS A 351 32.28 -13.73 -4.80
C LYS A 351 32.86 -15.11 -5.00
N ASN A 352 32.74 -15.99 -4.03
CA ASN A 352 33.21 -17.37 -4.11
C ASN A 352 32.14 -18.25 -4.79
N ASP A 353 32.54 -19.46 -5.23
CA ASP A 353 31.63 -20.40 -5.87
C ASP A 353 30.74 -21.08 -4.81
N VAL A 354 29.66 -20.38 -4.44
CA VAL A 354 28.67 -20.81 -3.43
C VAL A 354 27.48 -21.46 -4.13
N GLY A 355 26.87 -22.44 -3.52
CA GLY A 355 25.67 -23.11 -4.07
C GLY A 355 24.51 -22.12 -4.27
N SER A 356 23.72 -22.32 -5.33
CA SER A 356 22.63 -21.41 -5.71
C SER A 356 21.62 -21.10 -4.58
N HIS A 357 21.40 -22.04 -3.68
CA HIS A 357 20.53 -21.84 -2.50
C HIS A 357 21.17 -20.91 -1.45
N ASP A 358 22.46 -21.05 -1.24
CA ASP A 358 23.19 -20.22 -0.27
C ASP A 358 23.40 -18.81 -0.81
N VAL A 359 23.57 -18.63 -2.11
CA VAL A 359 23.59 -17.32 -2.77
C VAL A 359 22.32 -16.54 -2.45
N VAL A 360 21.13 -17.11 -2.67
CA VAL A 360 19.85 -16.46 -2.38
C VAL A 360 19.71 -16.11 -0.89
N LYS A 361 20.20 -16.96 0.00
CA LYS A 361 20.21 -16.71 1.44
C LYS A 361 21.10 -15.54 1.81
N LEU A 362 22.33 -15.52 1.31
CA LEU A 362 23.32 -14.47 1.55
C LEU A 362 22.88 -13.12 0.95
N GLU A 363 22.31 -13.15 -0.24
CA GLU A 363 21.73 -11.94 -0.87
C GLU A 363 20.60 -11.33 -0.02
N LYS A 364 19.69 -12.15 0.48
CA LYS A 364 18.60 -11.69 1.38
C LYS A 364 19.15 -11.12 2.69
N ARG A 365 20.18 -11.74 3.25
CA ARG A 365 20.81 -11.27 4.47
C ARG A 365 21.54 -9.95 4.25
N LEU A 366 22.30 -9.84 3.15
CA LEU A 366 22.96 -8.61 2.75
C LEU A 366 21.94 -7.48 2.53
N ALA A 367 20.83 -7.80 1.88
CA ALA A 367 19.72 -6.88 1.65
C ALA A 367 19.18 -6.28 2.95
N ARG A 368 19.01 -7.09 4.00
CA ARG A 368 18.53 -6.62 5.31
C ARG A 368 19.55 -5.79 6.07
N LEU A 369 20.81 -6.25 6.13
CA LEU A 369 21.86 -5.59 6.93
C LEU A 369 22.40 -4.32 6.30
N ALA A 370 22.37 -4.21 4.97
CA ALA A 370 22.87 -3.05 4.22
C ALA A 370 21.74 -2.17 3.67
N ALA A 371 20.50 -2.34 4.14
CA ALA A 371 19.36 -1.59 3.66
C ALA A 371 19.42 -0.13 4.08
N LYS A 372 18.97 0.74 3.17
CA LYS A 372 18.83 2.17 3.39
C LYS A 372 17.38 2.58 3.19
N ILE A 373 17.00 3.62 3.90
CA ILE A 373 15.70 4.26 3.75
C ILE A 373 15.94 5.66 3.21
N ALA A 374 15.34 5.99 2.07
CA ALA A 374 15.29 7.36 1.58
C ALA A 374 13.98 7.99 2.03
N ILE A 375 14.06 9.06 2.80
CA ILE A 375 12.92 9.80 3.29
C ILE A 375 12.79 11.06 2.44
N VAL A 376 11.72 11.12 1.64
CA VAL A 376 11.35 12.33 0.88
C VAL A 376 10.62 13.27 1.85
N LYS A 377 11.32 14.27 2.36
CA LYS A 377 10.74 15.32 3.22
C LYS A 377 10.00 16.32 2.36
N VAL A 378 8.67 16.28 2.40
CA VAL A 378 7.82 17.12 1.56
C VAL A 378 7.59 18.46 2.26
N GLY A 379 8.03 19.55 1.62
CA GLY A 379 7.84 20.90 2.11
C GLY A 379 6.94 21.74 1.20
N ALA A 380 6.18 22.67 1.79
CA ALA A 380 5.29 23.60 1.09
C ALA A 380 5.14 24.92 1.86
N ASN A 381 4.52 25.93 1.22
CA ASN A 381 4.35 27.25 1.81
C ASN A 381 3.02 27.41 2.59
N SER A 382 2.13 26.43 2.50
CA SER A 382 0.86 26.42 3.24
C SER A 382 0.42 24.98 3.53
N ASP A 383 -0.43 24.79 4.56
CA ASP A 383 -0.95 23.47 4.94
C ASP A 383 -1.78 22.82 3.82
N ILE A 384 -2.49 23.62 3.03
CA ILE A 384 -3.30 23.12 1.90
C ILE A 384 -2.39 22.61 0.79
N GLU A 385 -1.35 23.38 0.44
CA GLU A 385 -0.34 22.97 -0.54
C GLU A 385 0.45 21.76 -0.04
N LEU A 386 0.81 21.74 1.25
CA LEU A 386 1.54 20.63 1.86
C LEU A 386 0.75 19.33 1.74
N LYS A 387 -0.53 19.36 2.07
CA LYS A 387 -1.39 18.17 1.97
C LYS A 387 -1.49 17.66 0.54
N GLU A 388 -1.79 18.54 -0.42
CA GLU A 388 -1.92 18.16 -1.84
C GLU A 388 -0.60 17.60 -2.39
N LYS A 389 0.53 18.22 -2.03
CA LYS A 389 1.84 17.78 -2.46
C LYS A 389 2.26 16.46 -1.80
N THR A 390 1.89 16.26 -0.54
CA THR A 390 2.10 15.01 0.21
C THR A 390 1.36 13.85 -0.45
N ASP A 391 0.06 13.99 -0.70
CA ASP A 391 -0.77 12.98 -1.37
C ASP A 391 -0.16 12.61 -2.73
N ARG A 392 0.28 13.60 -3.50
CA ARG A 392 0.91 13.41 -4.82
C ARG A 392 2.26 12.70 -4.76
N VAL A 393 3.08 12.98 -3.76
CA VAL A 393 4.38 12.32 -3.54
C VAL A 393 4.16 10.87 -3.11
N GLU A 394 3.18 10.60 -2.24
CA GLU A 394 2.83 9.26 -1.80
C GLU A 394 2.40 8.38 -2.98
N ASP A 395 1.48 8.87 -3.81
CA ASP A 395 1.04 8.21 -5.05
C ASP A 395 2.23 7.91 -5.98
N ALA A 396 3.14 8.88 -6.16
CA ALA A 396 4.29 8.73 -7.03
C ALA A 396 5.32 7.72 -6.48
N ILE A 397 5.55 7.66 -5.18
CA ILE A 397 6.39 6.65 -4.55
C ILE A 397 5.77 5.25 -4.75
N CYS A 398 4.48 5.09 -4.49
CA CYS A 398 3.79 3.82 -4.68
C CYS A 398 3.81 3.36 -6.15
N ALA A 399 3.48 4.25 -7.08
CA ALA A 399 3.50 3.95 -8.52
C ALA A 399 4.91 3.60 -9.01
N THR A 400 5.94 4.30 -8.53
CA THR A 400 7.34 4.02 -8.91
C THR A 400 7.81 2.68 -8.32
N LYS A 401 7.47 2.37 -7.07
CA LYS A 401 7.75 1.07 -6.44
C LYS A 401 7.11 -0.09 -7.22
N ALA A 402 5.83 0.06 -7.59
CA ALA A 402 5.12 -0.93 -8.39
C ALA A 402 5.72 -1.09 -9.79
N ALA A 403 6.10 0.01 -10.45
CA ALA A 403 6.72 0.01 -11.78
C ALA A 403 8.10 -0.67 -11.78
N ILE A 404 8.91 -0.45 -10.76
CA ILE A 404 10.21 -1.13 -10.61
C ILE A 404 10.01 -2.63 -10.44
N LYS A 405 8.99 -3.04 -9.66
CA LYS A 405 8.71 -4.44 -9.37
C LYS A 405 8.13 -5.22 -10.55
N GLU A 406 7.18 -4.62 -11.27
CA GLU A 406 6.34 -5.34 -12.25
C GLU A 406 6.49 -4.79 -13.68
N GLY A 407 7.23 -3.71 -13.87
CA GLY A 407 7.37 -3.05 -15.17
C GLY A 407 6.23 -2.06 -15.45
N ILE A 408 6.24 -1.51 -16.66
CA ILE A 408 5.27 -0.53 -17.15
C ILE A 408 4.62 -0.99 -18.45
N VAL A 409 3.39 -0.53 -18.67
CA VAL A 409 2.64 -0.71 -19.91
C VAL A 409 2.22 0.67 -20.47
N PRO A 410 1.82 0.78 -21.75
CA PRO A 410 1.30 2.03 -22.30
C PRO A 410 0.13 2.59 -21.49
N GLY A 411 0.26 3.84 -21.03
CA GLY A 411 -0.73 4.54 -20.22
C GLY A 411 -1.95 5.03 -21.00
N GLY A 412 -2.75 5.90 -20.37
CA GLY A 412 -3.94 6.49 -20.99
C GLY A 412 -5.05 5.51 -21.35
N GLY A 413 -5.09 4.34 -20.72
CA GLY A 413 -6.03 3.26 -21.02
C GLY A 413 -5.71 2.47 -22.30
N ILE A 414 -4.60 2.78 -23.00
CA ILE A 414 -4.23 2.17 -24.27
C ILE A 414 -3.90 0.68 -24.12
N ALA A 415 -3.22 0.28 -23.05
CA ALA A 415 -2.90 -1.13 -22.82
C ALA A 415 -4.17 -1.99 -22.71
N LEU A 416 -5.19 -1.51 -21.98
CA LEU A 416 -6.47 -2.17 -21.84
C LEU A 416 -7.28 -2.14 -23.15
N LEU A 417 -7.26 -1.02 -23.88
CA LEU A 417 -7.91 -0.91 -25.20
C LEU A 417 -7.32 -1.92 -26.18
N ASN A 418 -5.99 -2.08 -26.19
CA ASN A 418 -5.32 -3.09 -26.99
C ASN A 418 -5.67 -4.51 -26.54
N ALA A 419 -5.71 -4.79 -25.24
CA ALA A 419 -6.16 -6.08 -24.72
C ALA A 419 -7.56 -6.44 -25.24
N ALA A 420 -8.50 -5.49 -25.15
CA ALA A 420 -9.87 -5.67 -25.68
C ALA A 420 -9.90 -5.96 -27.19
N LYS A 421 -8.95 -5.43 -27.96
CA LYS A 421 -8.86 -5.63 -29.41
C LYS A 421 -8.25 -6.98 -29.81
N TYR A 422 -7.22 -7.43 -29.06
CA TYR A 422 -6.47 -8.64 -29.42
C TYR A 422 -7.00 -9.92 -28.77
N ILE A 423 -7.70 -9.84 -27.65
CA ILE A 423 -8.28 -10.99 -26.97
C ILE A 423 -9.67 -11.28 -27.58
N LYS A 424 -9.89 -12.53 -27.99
CA LYS A 424 -11.19 -12.97 -28.49
C LYS A 424 -12.01 -13.58 -27.36
N ALA A 425 -13.22 -13.08 -27.17
CA ALA A 425 -14.19 -13.65 -26.24
C ALA A 425 -14.64 -15.04 -26.70
N LYS A 426 -14.81 -15.97 -25.77
CA LYS A 426 -15.38 -17.30 -25.97
C LYS A 426 -16.74 -17.45 -25.32
N SER A 427 -17.18 -16.50 -24.51
CA SER A 427 -18.48 -16.46 -23.85
C SER A 427 -18.97 -15.01 -23.69
N GLU A 428 -20.27 -14.84 -23.43
CA GLU A 428 -20.86 -13.52 -23.17
C GLU A 428 -20.24 -12.84 -21.93
N GLY A 429 -19.92 -13.62 -20.88
CA GLY A 429 -19.23 -13.07 -19.69
C GLY A 429 -17.82 -12.57 -20.00
N GLU A 430 -17.07 -13.23 -20.90
CA GLU A 430 -15.79 -12.73 -21.38
C GLU A 430 -15.96 -11.43 -22.17
N GLN A 431 -17.00 -11.35 -23.02
CA GLN A 431 -17.29 -10.16 -23.81
C GLN A 431 -17.60 -8.95 -22.92
N VAL A 432 -18.35 -9.14 -21.83
CA VAL A 432 -18.63 -8.11 -20.83
C VAL A 432 -17.35 -7.44 -20.33
N LEU A 433 -16.34 -8.24 -19.95
CA LEU A 433 -15.07 -7.67 -19.48
C LEU A 433 -14.34 -6.94 -20.61
N LEU A 434 -14.26 -7.53 -21.80
CA LEU A 434 -13.53 -6.93 -22.92
C LEU A 434 -14.17 -5.61 -23.40
N ASP A 435 -15.48 -5.44 -23.24
CA ASP A 435 -16.14 -4.16 -23.50
C ASP A 435 -15.93 -3.17 -22.36
N ALA A 436 -15.98 -3.62 -21.12
CA ALA A 436 -15.80 -2.78 -19.94
C ALA A 436 -14.39 -2.19 -19.80
N ILE A 437 -13.34 -2.94 -20.15
CA ILE A 437 -11.94 -2.46 -20.01
C ILE A 437 -11.57 -1.31 -20.98
N LYS A 438 -12.44 -0.96 -21.92
CA LYS A 438 -12.31 0.23 -22.77
C LYS A 438 -12.70 1.53 -22.03
N ALA A 439 -13.39 1.42 -20.91
CA ALA A 439 -13.96 2.57 -20.19
C ALA A 439 -12.92 3.59 -19.72
N PRO A 440 -11.75 3.23 -19.15
CA PRO A 440 -10.76 4.21 -18.73
C PRO A 440 -10.30 5.12 -19.88
N PHE A 441 -10.04 4.55 -21.05
CA PHE A 441 -9.70 5.32 -22.25
C PHE A 441 -10.82 6.29 -22.65
N ASN A 442 -12.06 5.81 -22.69
CA ASN A 442 -13.21 6.62 -23.06
C ASN A 442 -13.45 7.77 -22.08
N VAL A 443 -13.32 7.53 -20.77
CA VAL A 443 -13.48 8.57 -19.73
C VAL A 443 -12.39 9.64 -19.85
N ILE A 444 -11.14 9.27 -20.17
CA ILE A 444 -10.06 10.23 -20.40
C ILE A 444 -10.40 11.16 -21.59
N LEU A 445 -10.93 10.61 -22.67
CA LEU A 445 -11.37 11.42 -23.84
C LEU A 445 -12.57 12.30 -23.49
N GLU A 446 -13.57 11.76 -22.78
CA GLU A 446 -14.76 12.51 -22.35
C GLU A 446 -14.36 13.70 -21.46
N ASN A 447 -13.44 13.50 -20.49
CA ASN A 447 -12.93 14.56 -19.64
C ASN A 447 -12.15 15.64 -20.43
N ALA A 448 -11.54 15.26 -21.56
CA ALA A 448 -10.88 16.19 -22.47
C ALA A 448 -11.83 16.86 -23.47
N GLY A 449 -13.13 16.48 -23.50
CA GLY A 449 -14.11 16.99 -24.44
C GLY A 449 -13.94 16.47 -25.87
N ILE A 450 -13.21 15.35 -26.05
CA ILE A 450 -12.95 14.72 -27.34
C ILE A 450 -14.06 13.71 -27.60
N VAL A 451 -14.93 14.01 -28.56
CA VAL A 451 -16.06 13.14 -28.95
C VAL A 451 -15.66 12.25 -30.14
N ASP A 452 -14.96 12.82 -31.12
CA ASP A 452 -14.52 12.13 -32.31
C ASP A 452 -13.01 12.03 -32.35
N TYR A 453 -12.49 10.84 -32.57
CA TYR A 453 -11.07 10.61 -32.73
C TYR A 453 -10.78 9.60 -33.85
N PRO A 454 -9.62 9.70 -34.53
CA PRO A 454 -9.25 8.77 -35.58
C PRO A 454 -9.04 7.36 -35.01
N GLU A 455 -9.43 6.36 -35.77
CA GLU A 455 -9.24 4.96 -35.38
C GLU A 455 -7.76 4.68 -35.09
N LEU A 456 -7.46 4.19 -33.89
CA LEU A 456 -6.10 3.80 -33.46
C LEU A 456 -5.73 2.47 -34.14
N LYS A 457 -5.03 2.55 -35.28
CA LYS A 457 -4.71 1.37 -36.12
C LYS A 457 -3.46 0.62 -35.68
N ARG A 458 -2.50 1.28 -35.02
CA ARG A 458 -1.21 0.70 -34.65
C ARG A 458 -1.17 0.33 -33.16
N LYS A 459 -0.50 -0.78 -32.83
CA LYS A 459 -0.23 -1.17 -31.44
C LYS A 459 0.59 -0.07 -30.77
N GLY A 460 0.17 0.36 -29.57
CA GLY A 460 0.84 1.43 -28.82
C GLY A 460 0.55 2.85 -29.30
N GLN A 461 -0.30 3.03 -30.32
CA GLN A 461 -0.76 4.35 -30.73
C GLN A 461 -1.76 4.90 -29.69
N GLY A 462 -1.59 6.15 -29.25
CA GLY A 462 -2.46 6.86 -28.34
C GLY A 462 -2.84 8.23 -28.86
N LEU A 463 -3.71 8.92 -28.16
CA LEU A 463 -4.10 10.31 -28.41
C LEU A 463 -3.49 11.20 -27.34
N ASN A 464 -2.90 12.33 -27.77
CA ASN A 464 -2.51 13.38 -26.84
C ASN A 464 -3.76 14.23 -26.54
N VAL A 465 -4.26 14.14 -25.31
CA VAL A 465 -5.46 14.87 -24.87
C VAL A 465 -5.18 16.29 -24.37
N VAL A 466 -3.91 16.73 -24.41
CA VAL A 466 -3.47 18.05 -23.94
C VAL A 466 -3.24 19.02 -25.09
N THR A 467 -2.87 18.52 -26.30
CA THR A 467 -2.53 19.36 -27.47
C THR A 467 -3.48 19.17 -28.64
#